data_21be90bb7cc3b783bab88f8aad491a18
#
_entry.id   21be90bb7cc3b783bab88f8aad491a18
#
_cell.length_a   1.000
_cell.length_b   1.000
_cell.length_c   1.000
_cell.angle_alpha   90.00
_cell.angle_beta   90.00
_cell.angle_gamma   90.00
#
_symmetry.space_group_name_H-M   'P 1'
#
loop_
_entity.id
_entity.type
_entity.pdbx_description
1 polymer ?
#
loop_
_entity_poly.entity_id
_entity_poly.type
_entity_poly.pdbx_seq_one_letter_code
_entity_poly.pdbx_strand_id
1 'polypeptide(L)'
;LKLVVRPDHPLLQDTVTLSRVMEWPVVVCPKGTVPRQTAETLLQMQGCTLPSGCIETLSASLSRQLTLDYDYVWFVPSGAVKDDLRQGTLTALPVTAPGAGEPIGILTRVDTPLSTGAQTLLSAIRKSMPV
;
A
#
# COMPACT_ATOMS: atom_id res chain seq x y z
N LEU A 1 3.87 -4.04 0.42
CA LEU A 1 3.77 -2.58 0.64
C LEU A 1 4.62 -1.83 -0.37
N LYS A 2 4.11 -0.73 -0.90
CA LYS A 2 4.84 0.21 -1.76
C LYS A 2 4.67 1.63 -1.22
N LEU A 3 5.64 2.47 -1.51
CA LEU A 3 5.54 3.92 -1.33
C LEU A 3 5.34 4.51 -2.72
N VAL A 4 4.27 5.24 -2.91
CA VAL A 4 3.94 5.83 -4.22
C VAL A 4 3.74 7.33 -4.12
N VAL A 5 4.06 8.01 -5.22
CA VAL A 5 3.95 9.45 -5.39
C VAL A 5 3.37 9.77 -6.77
N ARG A 6 2.99 11.02 -7.01
CA ARG A 6 2.67 11.47 -8.37
C ARG A 6 3.91 11.40 -9.27
N PRO A 7 3.75 11.27 -10.61
CA PRO A 7 4.88 11.06 -11.53
C PRO A 7 5.95 12.16 -11.49
N ASP A 8 5.54 13.40 -11.23
CA ASP A 8 6.46 14.56 -11.22
C ASP A 8 6.85 15.00 -9.79
N HIS A 9 6.77 14.08 -8.84
CA HIS A 9 7.08 14.40 -7.44
C HIS A 9 8.56 14.78 -7.28
N PRO A 10 8.89 15.84 -6.53
CA PRO A 10 10.28 16.30 -6.34
C PRO A 10 11.25 15.25 -5.77
N LEU A 11 10.75 14.29 -4.98
CA LEU A 11 11.57 13.17 -4.49
C LEU A 11 12.24 12.36 -5.60
N LEU A 12 11.64 12.32 -6.79
CA LEU A 12 12.16 11.54 -7.93
C LEU A 12 13.36 12.19 -8.61
N GLN A 13 13.67 13.45 -8.30
CA GLN A 13 14.78 14.17 -8.93
C GLN A 13 16.15 13.81 -8.38
N ASP A 14 16.21 13.22 -7.18
CA ASP A 14 17.44 12.84 -6.50
C ASP A 14 17.36 11.42 -5.96
N THR A 15 18.45 10.96 -5.33
CA THR A 15 18.45 9.65 -4.63
C THR A 15 17.37 9.61 -3.56
N VAL A 16 16.49 8.62 -3.65
CA VAL A 16 15.41 8.41 -2.70
C VAL A 16 15.92 7.63 -1.49
N THR A 17 15.80 8.23 -0.32
CA THR A 17 16.04 7.58 0.98
C THR A 17 14.80 7.74 1.85
N LEU A 18 14.58 6.83 2.80
CA LEU A 18 13.45 6.94 3.72
C LEU A 18 13.52 8.23 4.56
N SER A 19 14.70 8.69 4.94
CA SER A 19 14.86 9.96 5.64
C SER A 19 14.31 11.13 4.83
N ARG A 20 14.57 11.17 3.53
CA ARG A 20 14.01 12.20 2.64
C ARG A 20 12.50 12.06 2.44
N VAL A 21 12.01 10.83 2.39
CA VAL A 21 10.56 10.58 2.33
C VAL A 21 9.85 11.17 3.55
N MET A 22 10.45 11.05 4.73
CA MET A 22 9.87 11.57 5.98
C MET A 22 9.85 13.10 6.08
N GLU A 23 10.50 13.81 5.18
CA GLU A 23 10.40 15.28 5.05
C GLU A 23 9.11 15.73 4.33
N TRP A 24 8.40 14.81 3.70
CA TRP A 24 7.16 15.05 2.95
C TRP A 24 5.93 14.61 3.73
N PRO A 25 4.75 15.16 3.43
CA PRO A 25 3.52 14.69 4.03
C PRO A 25 3.25 13.24 3.62
N VAL A 26 2.77 12.45 4.56
CA VAL A 26 2.58 11.01 4.41
C VAL A 26 1.13 10.63 4.69
N VAL A 27 0.58 9.73 3.89
CA VAL A 27 -0.68 9.05 4.15
C VAL A 27 -0.44 7.55 4.32
N VAL A 28 -0.98 7.00 5.40
CA VAL A 28 -0.80 5.59 5.80
C VAL A 28 -2.12 4.98 6.25
N CYS A 29 -2.14 3.65 6.32
CA CYS A 29 -3.27 2.94 6.95
C CYS A 29 -3.29 3.18 8.47
N PRO A 30 -4.46 3.10 9.11
CA PRO A 30 -4.60 3.26 10.55
C PRO A 30 -3.84 2.18 11.35
N LYS A 31 -3.51 2.51 12.59
CA LYS A 31 -2.92 1.56 13.54
C LYS A 31 -3.79 0.31 13.67
N GLY A 32 -3.15 -0.84 13.86
CA GLY A 32 -3.82 -2.14 13.96
C GLY A 32 -4.08 -2.83 12.62
N THR A 33 -3.72 -2.22 11.52
CA THR A 33 -3.78 -2.86 10.18
C THR A 33 -2.43 -3.48 9.81
N VAL A 34 -2.46 -4.54 9.01
CA VAL A 34 -1.23 -5.19 8.51
C VAL A 34 -0.37 -4.23 7.68
N PRO A 35 -0.92 -3.44 6.73
CA PRO A 35 -0.12 -2.46 5.99
C PRO A 35 0.56 -1.42 6.88
N ARG A 36 -0.09 -1.00 7.97
CA ARG A 36 0.52 -0.08 8.94
C ARG A 36 1.68 -0.73 9.66
N GLN A 37 1.53 -1.97 10.10
CA GLN A 37 2.57 -2.73 10.77
C GLN A 37 3.79 -2.91 9.87
N THR A 38 3.57 -3.23 8.60
CA THR A 38 4.64 -3.34 7.61
C THR A 38 5.36 -2.01 7.40
N ALA A 39 4.63 -0.91 7.32
CA ALA A 39 5.20 0.44 7.20
C ALA A 39 6.07 0.81 8.42
N GLU A 40 5.58 0.57 9.63
CA GLU A 40 6.33 0.84 10.87
C GLU A 40 7.59 -0.01 10.96
N THR A 41 7.52 -1.29 10.60
CA THR A 41 8.70 -2.17 10.56
C THR A 41 9.75 -1.67 9.58
N LEU A 42 9.33 -1.27 8.37
CA LEU A 42 10.22 -0.70 7.36
C LEU A 42 10.93 0.55 7.88
N LEU A 43 10.19 1.47 8.48
CA LEU A 43 10.73 2.71 9.03
C LEU A 43 11.70 2.42 10.19
N GLN A 44 11.32 1.55 11.11
CA GLN A 44 12.14 1.19 12.26
C GLN A 44 13.49 0.57 11.85
N MET A 45 13.49 -0.30 10.83
CA MET A 45 14.72 -0.90 10.30
C MET A 45 15.70 0.13 9.74
N GLN A 46 15.19 1.28 9.29
CA GLN A 46 15.99 2.38 8.75
C GLN A 46 16.20 3.52 9.77
N GLY A 47 15.81 3.32 11.02
CA GLY A 47 15.93 4.34 12.06
C GLY A 47 15.01 5.55 11.85
N CYS A 48 13.95 5.39 11.09
CA CYS A 48 12.97 6.43 10.79
C CYS A 48 11.68 6.23 11.59
N THR A 49 10.93 7.31 11.78
CA THR A 49 9.58 7.31 12.35
C THR A 49 8.62 8.08 11.47
N LEU A 50 7.34 7.73 11.51
CA LEU A 50 6.33 8.50 10.80
C LEU A 50 6.31 9.96 11.28
N PRO A 51 6.20 10.93 10.36
CA PRO A 51 6.10 12.33 10.76
C PRO A 51 4.85 12.57 11.61
N SER A 52 4.95 13.49 12.56
CA SER A 52 3.79 13.96 13.30
C SER A 52 2.81 14.65 12.35
N GLY A 53 1.54 14.30 12.42
CA GLY A 53 0.52 14.83 11.51
C GLY A 53 0.40 14.06 10.19
N CYS A 54 0.94 12.85 10.07
CA CYS A 54 0.60 11.98 8.96
C CYS A 54 -0.92 11.71 8.94
N ILE A 55 -1.48 11.59 7.75
CA ILE A 55 -2.90 11.25 7.59
C ILE A 55 -3.07 9.74 7.68
N GLU A 56 -3.98 9.31 8.54
CA GLU A 56 -4.35 7.90 8.68
C GLU A 56 -5.73 7.66 8.08
N THR A 57 -5.82 6.82 7.06
CA THR A 57 -7.10 6.49 6.41
C THR A 57 -7.05 5.14 5.69
N LEU A 58 -8.21 4.48 5.59
CA LEU A 58 -8.43 3.33 4.72
C LEU A 58 -9.00 3.72 3.35
N SER A 59 -9.34 4.99 3.15
CA SER A 59 -9.91 5.46 1.89
C SER A 59 -8.83 5.54 0.80
N ALA A 60 -8.86 4.62 -0.14
CA ALA A 60 -7.97 4.65 -1.31
C ALA A 60 -8.23 5.88 -2.19
N SER A 61 -9.47 6.32 -2.32
CA SER A 61 -9.84 7.52 -3.09
C SER A 61 -9.23 8.78 -2.49
N LEU A 62 -9.35 8.96 -1.18
CA LEU A 62 -8.75 10.10 -0.48
C LEU A 62 -7.22 10.06 -0.58
N SER A 63 -6.61 8.91 -0.30
CA SER A 63 -5.16 8.75 -0.37
C SER A 63 -4.62 9.06 -1.77
N ARG A 64 -5.28 8.57 -2.81
CA ARG A 64 -4.91 8.85 -4.20
C ARG A 64 -4.97 10.34 -4.52
N GLN A 65 -6.03 11.02 -4.10
CA GLN A 65 -6.19 12.45 -4.33
C GLN A 65 -5.13 13.27 -3.58
N LEU A 66 -4.84 12.94 -2.33
CA LEU A 66 -3.76 13.59 -1.57
C LEU A 66 -2.40 13.41 -2.25
N THR A 67 -2.15 12.23 -2.79
CA THR A 67 -0.89 11.93 -3.49
C THR A 67 -0.78 12.71 -4.81
N LEU A 68 -1.86 12.79 -5.58
CA LEU A 68 -1.85 13.47 -6.88
C LEU A 68 -1.82 14.99 -6.78
N ASP A 69 -2.56 15.56 -5.81
CA ASP A 69 -2.83 17.00 -5.77
C ASP A 69 -2.04 17.74 -4.67
N TYR A 70 -1.51 17.04 -3.66
CA TYR A 70 -0.91 17.65 -2.48
C TYR A 70 0.45 17.08 -2.09
N ASP A 71 1.13 16.42 -2.99
CA ASP A 71 2.49 15.88 -2.81
C ASP A 71 2.66 14.90 -1.65
N TYR A 72 1.59 14.19 -1.28
CA TYR A 72 1.68 13.14 -0.27
C TYR A 72 2.43 11.92 -0.79
N VAL A 73 3.24 11.34 0.07
CA VAL A 73 3.76 9.99 -0.13
C VAL A 73 2.77 9.01 0.47
N TRP A 74 2.27 8.09 -0.35
CA TRP A 74 1.28 7.12 0.08
C TRP A 74 1.91 5.75 0.31
N PHE A 75 1.81 5.25 1.54
CA PHE A 75 2.19 3.89 1.90
C PHE A 75 1.01 2.97 1.67
N VAL A 76 1.12 2.09 0.69
CA VAL A 76 -0.04 1.37 0.16
C VAL A 76 0.28 -0.10 -0.17
N PRO A 77 -0.66 -1.03 0.05
CA PRO A 77 -0.55 -2.37 -0.50
C PRO A 77 -0.44 -2.34 -2.03
N SER A 78 0.49 -3.09 -2.58
CA SER A 78 0.81 -3.05 -4.01
C SER A 78 -0.40 -3.33 -4.92
N GLY A 79 -1.32 -4.18 -4.48
CA GLY A 79 -2.53 -4.50 -5.24
C GLY A 79 -3.47 -3.32 -5.45
N ALA A 80 -3.51 -2.37 -4.50
CA ALA A 80 -4.41 -1.22 -4.57
C ALA A 80 -4.00 -0.18 -5.63
N VAL A 81 -2.74 -0.18 -6.05
CA VAL A 81 -2.17 0.78 -7.01
C VAL A 81 -1.61 0.13 -8.27
N LYS A 82 -1.91 -1.14 -8.48
CA LYS A 82 -1.39 -1.91 -9.63
C LYS A 82 -1.71 -1.24 -10.96
N ASP A 83 -2.94 -0.80 -11.13
CA ASP A 83 -3.38 -0.14 -12.37
C ASP A 83 -2.81 1.27 -12.50
N ASP A 84 -2.73 2.02 -11.42
CA ASP A 84 -2.09 3.34 -11.40
C ASP A 84 -0.63 3.27 -11.85
N LEU A 85 0.12 2.29 -11.35
CA LEU A 85 1.52 2.08 -11.72
C LEU A 85 1.66 1.65 -13.17
N ARG A 86 0.78 0.76 -13.65
CA ARG A 86 0.78 0.31 -15.05
C ARG A 86 0.47 1.44 -16.02
N GLN A 87 -0.46 2.32 -15.66
CA GLN A 87 -0.90 3.46 -16.48
C GLN A 87 0.02 4.68 -16.32
N GLY A 88 0.93 4.67 -15.35
CA GLY A 88 1.82 5.79 -15.07
C GLY A 88 1.14 6.98 -14.37
N THR A 89 -0.04 6.78 -13.78
CA THR A 89 -0.73 7.82 -12.99
C THR A 89 -0.11 8.01 -11.62
N LEU A 90 0.54 6.97 -11.10
CA LEU A 90 1.39 7.02 -9.90
C LEU A 90 2.74 6.39 -10.21
N THR A 91 3.74 6.75 -9.43
CA THR A 91 5.11 6.20 -9.52
C THR A 91 5.52 5.62 -8.18
N ALA A 92 6.04 4.39 -8.19
CA ALA A 92 6.58 3.78 -7.00
C ALA A 92 7.99 4.32 -6.71
N LEU A 93 8.25 4.65 -5.44
CA LEU A 93 9.59 4.98 -4.99
C LEU A 93 10.45 3.70 -4.91
N PRO A 94 11.76 3.78 -5.18
CA PRO A 94 12.68 2.63 -5.12
C PRO A 94 13.00 2.26 -3.66
N VAL A 95 11.98 2.03 -2.87
CA VAL A 95 12.08 1.60 -1.47
C VAL A 95 11.42 0.23 -1.36
N THR A 96 12.19 -0.76 -0.94
CA THR A 96 11.72 -2.13 -0.77
C THR A 96 11.40 -2.40 0.69
N ALA A 97 10.16 -2.77 0.98
CA ALA A 97 9.80 -3.27 2.30
C ALA A 97 10.34 -4.69 2.48
N PRO A 98 10.90 -5.03 3.64
CA PRO A 98 11.29 -6.40 3.94
C PRO A 98 10.04 -7.29 4.03
N GLY A 99 10.13 -8.47 3.45
CA GLY A 99 9.01 -9.40 3.34
C GLY A 99 8.21 -9.18 2.05
N ALA A 100 8.52 -9.95 1.04
CA ALA A 100 7.85 -9.88 -0.26
C ALA A 100 6.42 -10.44 -0.16
N GLY A 101 5.45 -9.56 -0.12
CA GLY A 101 4.04 -9.90 -0.24
C GLY A 101 3.36 -10.19 1.11
N GLU A 102 2.24 -9.55 1.31
CA GLU A 102 1.34 -9.87 2.40
C GLU A 102 0.52 -11.10 1.99
N PRO A 103 0.52 -12.19 2.77
CA PRO A 103 -0.31 -13.35 2.44
C PRO A 103 -1.78 -12.99 2.57
N ILE A 104 -2.54 -13.27 1.53
CA ILE A 104 -3.99 -13.14 1.53
C ILE A 104 -4.59 -14.53 1.59
N GLY A 105 -5.48 -14.76 2.54
CA GLY A 105 -6.14 -16.04 2.74
C GLY A 105 -7.66 -15.93 2.63
N ILE A 106 -8.30 -17.05 2.36
CA ILE A 106 -9.74 -17.20 2.38
C ILE A 106 -10.13 -17.92 3.65
N LEU A 107 -10.98 -17.29 4.46
CA LEU A 107 -11.53 -17.90 5.66
C LEU A 107 -12.94 -18.39 5.39
N THR A 108 -13.21 -19.65 5.73
CA THR A 108 -14.53 -20.25 5.64
C THR A 108 -14.91 -20.87 6.98
N ARG A 109 -16.20 -21.00 7.25
CA ARG A 109 -16.66 -21.74 8.42
C ARG A 109 -16.42 -23.23 8.22
N VAL A 110 -15.95 -23.91 9.25
CA VAL A 110 -15.63 -25.34 9.20
C VAL A 110 -16.91 -26.20 9.21
N ASP A 111 -17.93 -25.72 9.89
CA ASP A 111 -19.18 -26.43 10.18
C ASP A 111 -20.32 -26.14 9.20
N THR A 112 -20.09 -25.31 8.21
CA THR A 112 -21.13 -24.87 7.27
C THR A 112 -20.62 -25.02 5.82
N PRO A 113 -21.27 -25.84 4.99
CA PRO A 113 -20.89 -25.96 3.59
C PRO A 113 -21.11 -24.65 2.86
N LEU A 114 -20.22 -24.34 1.91
CA LEU A 114 -20.35 -23.16 1.07
C LEU A 114 -21.56 -23.29 0.15
N SER A 115 -22.34 -22.21 0.02
CA SER A 115 -23.40 -22.13 -0.99
C SER A 115 -22.81 -22.21 -2.40
N THR A 116 -23.64 -22.58 -3.38
CA THR A 116 -23.21 -22.63 -4.80
C THR A 116 -22.66 -21.29 -5.28
N GLY A 117 -23.29 -20.17 -4.89
CA GLY A 117 -22.81 -18.83 -5.20
C GLY A 117 -21.45 -18.53 -4.59
N ALA A 118 -21.23 -18.91 -3.33
CA ALA A 118 -19.94 -18.73 -2.65
C ALA A 118 -18.84 -19.58 -3.30
N GLN A 119 -19.14 -20.80 -3.71
CA GLN A 119 -18.20 -21.67 -4.45
C GLN A 119 -17.81 -21.07 -5.80
N THR A 120 -18.78 -20.52 -6.53
CA THR A 120 -18.55 -19.86 -7.81
C THR A 120 -17.66 -18.63 -7.65
N LEU A 121 -17.94 -17.80 -6.65
CA LEU A 121 -17.11 -16.62 -6.31
C LEU A 121 -15.69 -17.03 -5.94
N LEU A 122 -15.54 -18.05 -5.09
CA LEU A 122 -14.24 -18.57 -4.69
C LEU A 122 -13.42 -19.06 -5.89
N SER A 123 -14.06 -19.76 -6.82
CA SER A 123 -13.43 -20.23 -8.04
C SER A 123 -12.98 -19.07 -8.94
N ALA A 124 -13.81 -18.03 -9.05
CA ALA A 124 -13.46 -16.81 -9.80
C ALA A 124 -12.26 -16.08 -9.18
N ILE A 125 -12.25 -15.92 -7.86
CA ILE A 125 -11.14 -15.29 -7.14
C ILE A 125 -9.85 -16.09 -7.40
N ARG A 126 -9.86 -17.41 -7.23
CA ARG A 126 -8.67 -18.25 -7.46
C ARG A 126 -8.13 -18.14 -8.88
N LYS A 127 -9.00 -18.03 -9.88
CA LYS A 127 -8.60 -17.86 -11.29
C LYS A 127 -8.01 -16.48 -11.58
N SER A 128 -8.39 -15.46 -10.83
CA SER A 128 -7.88 -14.09 -10.99
C SER A 128 -6.57 -13.83 -10.25
N MET A 129 -6.18 -14.73 -9.34
CA MET A 129 -4.91 -14.61 -8.63
C MET A 129 -3.73 -14.93 -9.56
N PRO A 130 -2.68 -14.10 -9.57
CA PRO A 130 -1.44 -14.46 -10.26
C PRO A 130 -0.84 -15.69 -9.58
N VAL A 131 -0.49 -16.63 -10.38
CA VAL A 131 0.20 -17.86 -9.95
C VAL A 131 1.63 -17.54 -9.57
#